data_ac39f360bf74db3e5dc90fae6fd27245
#
_entry.id   ac39f360bf74db3e5dc90fae6fd27245
#
_cell.length_a   1.000
_cell.length_b   1.000
_cell.length_c   1.000
_cell.angle_alpha   90.00
_cell.angle_beta   90.00
_cell.angle_gamma   90.00
#
_symmetry.space_group_name_H-M   'P 1'
#
loop_
_entity.id
_entity.type
_entity.pdbx_description
1 polymer ?
#
loop_
_entity_poly.entity_id
_entity_poly.type
_entity_poly.pdbx_seq_one_letter_code
_entity_poly.pdbx_strand_id
1 'polypeptide(L)'
;VVDGTDQRPPAAVRDQARVLIQEQAGPGAARNRAASASGRALLLFLGDDMIPEPQLVERHLARHTRDAAPEVAVLGHVRWHPEVAEDRLARWLEWSGAQFDYRALAREAGEEAGFGRFYSCNVSLNRTFFLDAGGFDPDFWFDYEDLDLGWRLHQQGMRLLYEPGAVALHLHRHDLASLERRYASRAQGERTMASKHDWFSPWFHQRITAHAGAPSVSRAWPRIVDAVPERFKALRGRTEARADRWYQQRLAAPFLAAWDGATELEELRAYLGEDYDQSKLVHHRDMVDDEAAAAPDEHGFYRTSELYLYDLTAFAMSGIKAPYRRALTSLLTPGARVLDYGCGIGSDGLRLLEVGYRVAFADYENPSTRYLRWRLERRRSSAEIYDLDAEVPGGFDAAYAFDVIEHADDPFAFLAELERRAVIVVVNLLEPVPGDTALHRPLPIAAILRHATGRGLLHYRRYYGRSHLVAYRSAGVPGAGAWARSLAVWLRGSARGA
;
A
#
# COMPACT_ATOMS: atom_id res chain seq x y z
N VAL A 1 -11.37 -9.99 -24.52
CA VAL A 1 -11.95 -8.67 -24.21
C VAL A 1 -10.84 -7.64 -24.23
N VAL A 2 -11.13 -6.45 -24.75
CA VAL A 2 -10.27 -5.27 -24.64
C VAL A 2 -10.81 -4.39 -23.54
N ASP A 3 -10.01 -4.20 -22.50
CA ASP A 3 -10.35 -3.40 -21.30
C ASP A 3 -9.79 -1.99 -21.43
N GLY A 4 -10.51 -1.15 -22.22
CA GLY A 4 -10.17 0.23 -22.55
C GLY A 4 -10.75 0.60 -23.91
N THR A 5 -11.43 1.72 -23.98
CA THR A 5 -12.16 2.15 -25.21
C THR A 5 -11.25 2.75 -26.29
N ASP A 6 -10.08 3.20 -25.90
CA ASP A 6 -9.03 3.79 -26.74
C ASP A 6 -8.12 2.75 -27.40
N GLN A 7 -8.16 1.50 -26.95
CA GLN A 7 -7.37 0.40 -27.46
C GLN A 7 -8.13 -0.38 -28.55
N ARG A 8 -7.49 -0.62 -29.68
CA ARG A 8 -8.04 -1.48 -30.73
C ARG A 8 -7.04 -2.59 -31.08
N PRO A 9 -7.46 -3.85 -31.01
CA PRO A 9 -6.59 -4.94 -31.42
C PRO A 9 -6.29 -4.87 -32.92
N PRO A 10 -5.14 -5.40 -33.35
CA PRO A 10 -4.80 -5.50 -34.78
C PRO A 10 -5.92 -6.17 -35.63
N ALA A 11 -6.00 -5.82 -36.88
CA ALA A 11 -6.99 -6.39 -37.83
C ALA A 11 -6.92 -7.92 -37.84
N ALA A 12 -5.73 -8.50 -37.91
CA ALA A 12 -5.51 -9.94 -37.88
C ALA A 12 -6.15 -10.66 -36.66
N VAL A 13 -6.22 -10.01 -35.52
CA VAL A 13 -6.91 -10.54 -34.32
C VAL A 13 -8.43 -10.43 -34.48
N ARG A 14 -8.91 -9.29 -35.00
CA ARG A 14 -10.34 -9.06 -35.19
C ARG A 14 -10.96 -9.98 -36.22
N ASP A 15 -10.18 -10.42 -37.20
CA ASP A 15 -10.62 -11.34 -38.26
C ASP A 15 -10.71 -12.79 -37.76
N GLN A 16 -10.00 -13.14 -36.70
CA GLN A 16 -9.91 -14.50 -36.18
C GLN A 16 -10.61 -14.71 -34.84
N ALA A 17 -10.97 -13.63 -34.13
CA ALA A 17 -11.55 -13.69 -32.81
C ALA A 17 -12.73 -12.73 -32.64
N ARG A 18 -13.70 -13.13 -31.84
CA ARG A 18 -14.75 -12.23 -31.38
C ARG A 18 -14.18 -11.24 -30.35
N VAL A 19 -14.07 -9.97 -30.71
CA VAL A 19 -13.57 -8.91 -29.85
C VAL A 19 -14.72 -8.20 -29.15
N LEU A 20 -14.63 -8.08 -27.83
CA LEU A 20 -15.52 -7.29 -26.97
C LEU A 20 -14.72 -6.13 -26.38
N ILE A 21 -15.20 -4.90 -26.56
CA ILE A 21 -14.57 -3.68 -26.02
C ILE A 21 -15.41 -3.18 -24.86
N GLN A 22 -14.78 -2.83 -23.75
CA GLN A 22 -15.44 -2.24 -22.58
C GLN A 22 -14.66 -1.03 -22.05
N GLU A 23 -15.31 -0.23 -21.22
CA GLU A 23 -14.60 0.74 -20.37
C GLU A 23 -13.70 -0.01 -19.40
N GLN A 24 -12.58 0.61 -19.04
CA GLN A 24 -11.59 -0.03 -18.19
C GLN A 24 -12.20 -0.37 -16.82
N ALA A 25 -12.23 -1.65 -16.50
CA ALA A 25 -12.85 -2.20 -15.29
C ALA A 25 -12.04 -3.33 -14.63
N GLY A 26 -10.84 -3.57 -15.12
CA GLY A 26 -9.91 -4.59 -14.61
C GLY A 26 -10.08 -5.98 -15.24
N PRO A 27 -9.08 -6.86 -15.02
CA PRO A 27 -9.01 -8.17 -15.66
C PRO A 27 -10.17 -9.11 -15.26
N GLY A 28 -10.64 -9.04 -14.02
CA GLY A 28 -11.78 -9.82 -13.56
C GLY A 28 -13.07 -9.49 -14.31
N ALA A 29 -13.37 -8.20 -14.46
CA ALA A 29 -14.54 -7.72 -15.20
C ALA A 29 -14.47 -8.11 -16.69
N ALA A 30 -13.27 -8.03 -17.30
CA ALA A 30 -13.06 -8.43 -18.68
C ALA A 30 -13.33 -9.94 -18.88
N ARG A 31 -12.86 -10.79 -17.97
CA ARG A 31 -13.11 -12.23 -17.98
C ARG A 31 -14.59 -12.56 -17.76
N ASN A 32 -15.27 -11.88 -16.83
CA ASN A 32 -16.72 -12.01 -16.62
C ASN A 32 -17.51 -11.72 -17.89
N ARG A 33 -17.16 -10.63 -18.56
CA ARG A 33 -17.82 -10.25 -19.82
C ARG A 33 -17.61 -11.28 -20.92
N ALA A 34 -16.40 -11.83 -21.05
CA ALA A 34 -16.11 -12.89 -22.02
C ALA A 34 -16.88 -14.16 -21.72
N ALA A 35 -16.93 -14.59 -20.46
CA ALA A 35 -17.66 -15.78 -20.00
C ALA A 35 -19.16 -15.65 -20.23
N SER A 36 -19.75 -14.48 -19.94
CA SER A 36 -21.17 -14.19 -20.19
C SER A 36 -21.51 -14.21 -21.69
N ALA A 37 -20.62 -13.67 -22.51
CA ALA A 37 -20.81 -13.61 -23.98
C ALA A 37 -20.51 -14.95 -24.69
N SER A 38 -19.91 -15.94 -24.00
CA SER A 38 -19.60 -17.26 -24.53
C SER A 38 -20.84 -18.17 -24.51
N GLY A 39 -21.05 -18.96 -25.56
CA GLY A 39 -22.05 -20.04 -25.59
C GLY A 39 -21.45 -21.43 -25.37
N ARG A 40 -20.16 -21.53 -24.99
CA ARG A 40 -19.47 -22.83 -24.81
C ARG A 40 -19.62 -23.35 -23.40
N ALA A 41 -19.65 -24.67 -23.25
CA ALA A 41 -19.78 -25.31 -21.94
C ALA A 41 -18.48 -25.19 -21.11
N LEU A 42 -17.33 -25.13 -21.75
CA LEU A 42 -16.01 -25.00 -21.11
C LEU A 42 -15.41 -23.64 -21.40
N LEU A 43 -14.91 -22.97 -20.38
CA LEU A 43 -14.11 -21.74 -20.45
C LEU A 43 -12.63 -22.08 -20.24
N LEU A 44 -11.76 -21.49 -21.04
CA LEU A 44 -10.32 -21.45 -20.79
C LEU A 44 -9.91 -19.98 -20.67
N PHE A 45 -9.48 -19.58 -19.49
CA PHE A 45 -8.88 -18.27 -19.25
C PHE A 45 -7.38 -18.33 -19.56
N LEU A 46 -6.93 -17.36 -20.34
CA LEU A 46 -5.53 -17.19 -20.68
C LEU A 46 -5.17 -15.70 -20.57
N GLY A 47 -4.01 -15.36 -20.02
CA GLY A 47 -3.51 -14.00 -19.98
C GLY A 47 -3.16 -13.49 -21.38
N ASP A 48 -3.24 -12.20 -21.61
CA ASP A 48 -2.90 -11.54 -22.88
C ASP A 48 -1.38 -11.51 -23.17
N ASP A 49 -0.57 -11.74 -22.12
CA ASP A 49 0.88 -11.91 -22.17
C ASP A 49 1.32 -13.38 -22.13
N MET A 50 0.39 -14.31 -22.34
CA MET A 50 0.64 -15.77 -22.38
C MET A 50 0.69 -16.28 -23.81
N ILE A 51 1.77 -16.96 -24.16
CA ILE A 51 1.93 -17.66 -25.44
C ILE A 51 1.67 -19.15 -25.20
N PRO A 52 0.54 -19.70 -25.71
CA PRO A 52 0.21 -21.11 -25.51
C PRO A 52 1.15 -22.01 -26.33
N GLU A 53 1.63 -23.12 -25.73
CA GLU A 53 2.22 -24.21 -26.50
C GLU A 53 1.16 -24.94 -27.32
N PRO A 54 1.51 -25.58 -28.44
CA PRO A 54 0.55 -26.16 -29.39
C PRO A 54 -0.46 -27.14 -28.78
N GLN A 55 -0.07 -27.87 -27.74
CA GLN A 55 -0.94 -28.88 -27.09
C GLN A 55 -1.78 -28.32 -25.94
N LEU A 56 -1.67 -27.02 -25.56
CA LEU A 56 -2.32 -26.47 -24.39
C LEU A 56 -3.82 -26.76 -24.34
N VAL A 57 -4.54 -26.42 -25.40
CA VAL A 57 -6.01 -26.61 -25.49
C VAL A 57 -6.38 -28.08 -25.44
N GLU A 58 -5.65 -28.93 -26.20
CA GLU A 58 -5.85 -30.37 -26.21
C GLU A 58 -5.69 -30.99 -24.82
N ARG A 59 -4.67 -30.57 -24.06
CA ARG A 59 -4.41 -31.05 -22.69
C ARG A 59 -5.54 -30.68 -21.74
N HIS A 60 -6.02 -29.43 -21.78
CA HIS A 60 -7.17 -29.03 -20.99
C HIS A 60 -8.42 -29.86 -21.33
N LEU A 61 -8.74 -30.05 -22.61
CA LEU A 61 -9.88 -30.84 -23.04
C LEU A 61 -9.77 -32.30 -22.64
N ALA A 62 -8.59 -32.92 -22.83
CA ALA A 62 -8.34 -34.31 -22.42
C ALA A 62 -8.52 -34.51 -20.91
N ARG A 63 -8.09 -33.52 -20.10
CA ARG A 63 -8.25 -33.58 -18.66
C ARG A 63 -9.74 -33.52 -18.28
N HIS A 64 -10.51 -32.59 -18.83
CA HIS A 64 -11.97 -32.49 -18.59
C HIS A 64 -12.75 -33.68 -19.13
N THR A 65 -12.25 -34.35 -20.15
CA THR A 65 -12.88 -35.60 -20.64
C THR A 65 -12.64 -36.76 -19.67
N ARG A 66 -11.44 -36.84 -19.08
CA ARG A 66 -11.10 -37.89 -18.12
C ARG A 66 -11.80 -37.66 -16.76
N ASP A 67 -11.87 -36.42 -16.33
CA ASP A 67 -12.44 -35.98 -15.05
C ASP A 67 -13.66 -35.09 -15.36
N ALA A 68 -14.78 -35.70 -15.76
CA ALA A 68 -15.92 -35.02 -16.36
C ALA A 68 -16.89 -34.34 -15.39
N ALA A 69 -16.60 -34.32 -14.07
CA ALA A 69 -17.47 -33.64 -13.09
C ALA A 69 -17.50 -32.12 -13.34
N PRO A 70 -18.68 -31.47 -13.26
CA PRO A 70 -18.82 -30.03 -13.54
C PRO A 70 -18.02 -29.13 -12.60
N GLU A 71 -17.68 -29.60 -11.40
CA GLU A 71 -16.90 -28.90 -10.38
C GLU A 71 -15.37 -29.00 -10.63
N VAL A 72 -14.94 -29.75 -11.66
CA VAL A 72 -13.52 -29.83 -12.00
C VAL A 72 -13.08 -28.55 -12.69
N ALA A 73 -12.01 -27.95 -12.16
CA ALA A 73 -11.20 -26.94 -12.84
C ALA A 73 -9.80 -27.53 -13.14
N VAL A 74 -9.21 -27.12 -14.25
CA VAL A 74 -7.89 -27.59 -14.67
C VAL A 74 -6.92 -26.43 -14.70
N LEU A 75 -5.88 -26.48 -13.87
CA LEU A 75 -4.76 -25.55 -13.86
C LEU A 75 -3.68 -26.05 -14.81
N GLY A 76 -3.36 -25.26 -15.84
CA GLY A 76 -2.19 -25.50 -16.68
C GLY A 76 -0.89 -24.97 -16.02
N HIS A 77 0.22 -25.29 -16.66
CA HIS A 77 1.55 -24.84 -16.24
C HIS A 77 1.91 -23.51 -16.90
N VAL A 78 2.50 -22.59 -16.14
CA VAL A 78 3.07 -21.35 -16.67
C VAL A 78 4.56 -21.30 -16.37
N ARG A 79 5.36 -21.00 -17.37
CA ARG A 79 6.80 -20.75 -17.24
C ARG A 79 7.19 -19.50 -18.03
N TRP A 80 8.31 -18.92 -17.69
CA TRP A 80 8.82 -17.76 -18.43
C TRP A 80 9.14 -18.10 -19.88
N HIS A 81 8.76 -17.18 -20.78
CA HIS A 81 9.22 -17.27 -22.16
C HIS A 81 10.75 -17.14 -22.22
N PRO A 82 11.46 -17.83 -23.13
CA PRO A 82 12.93 -17.80 -23.23
C PRO A 82 13.52 -16.39 -23.31
N GLU A 83 12.84 -15.44 -23.92
CA GLU A 83 13.30 -14.05 -24.01
C GLU A 83 13.39 -13.31 -22.67
N VAL A 84 12.64 -13.74 -21.66
CA VAL A 84 12.58 -13.11 -20.33
C VAL A 84 13.06 -14.04 -19.20
N ALA A 85 13.23 -15.32 -19.47
CA ALA A 85 13.60 -16.32 -18.47
C ALA A 85 14.96 -16.01 -17.79
N GLU A 86 15.87 -15.33 -18.50
CA GLU A 86 17.17 -14.93 -17.98
C GLU A 86 17.14 -13.58 -17.23
N ASP A 87 16.01 -12.86 -17.27
CA ASP A 87 15.87 -11.61 -16.52
C ASP A 87 15.91 -11.89 -15.02
N ARG A 88 16.72 -11.11 -14.30
CA ARG A 88 16.92 -11.30 -12.85
C ARG A 88 15.63 -11.14 -12.05
N LEU A 89 14.75 -10.23 -12.46
CA LEU A 89 13.46 -10.01 -11.81
C LEU A 89 12.51 -11.19 -12.08
N ALA A 90 12.46 -11.72 -13.32
CA ALA A 90 11.67 -12.90 -13.64
C ALA A 90 12.12 -14.10 -12.80
N ARG A 91 13.44 -14.34 -12.71
CA ARG A 91 13.99 -15.41 -11.87
C ARG A 91 13.66 -15.22 -10.38
N TRP A 92 13.75 -13.97 -9.88
CA TRP A 92 13.36 -13.68 -8.49
C TRP A 92 11.88 -13.99 -8.24
N LEU A 93 10.99 -13.54 -9.11
CA LEU A 93 9.55 -13.79 -9.00
C LEU A 93 9.22 -15.29 -8.98
N GLU A 94 9.95 -16.08 -9.77
CA GLU A 94 9.79 -17.54 -9.83
C GLU A 94 10.30 -18.23 -8.56
N TRP A 95 11.58 -18.05 -8.20
CA TRP A 95 12.15 -18.81 -7.09
C TRP A 95 11.66 -18.33 -5.72
N SER A 96 11.21 -17.09 -5.58
CA SER A 96 10.62 -16.55 -4.34
C SER A 96 9.16 -16.92 -4.14
N GLY A 97 8.47 -17.41 -5.17
CA GLY A 97 7.04 -17.66 -5.17
C GLY A 97 6.20 -16.38 -5.16
N ALA A 98 6.81 -15.23 -5.47
CA ALA A 98 6.11 -13.93 -5.41
C ALA A 98 5.09 -13.74 -6.56
N GLN A 99 5.11 -14.59 -7.59
CA GLN A 99 4.14 -14.57 -8.68
C GLN A 99 3.31 -15.85 -8.77
N PHE A 100 3.98 -17.01 -8.91
CA PHE A 100 3.33 -18.32 -9.01
C PHE A 100 4.11 -19.35 -8.17
N ASP A 101 3.38 -20.28 -7.53
CA ASP A 101 3.98 -21.25 -6.63
C ASP A 101 4.10 -22.66 -7.27
N TYR A 102 4.46 -22.71 -8.55
CA TYR A 102 4.67 -24.00 -9.26
C TYR A 102 5.83 -24.83 -8.70
N ARG A 103 6.82 -24.18 -8.05
CA ARG A 103 7.93 -24.92 -7.38
C ARG A 103 7.45 -25.74 -6.20
N ALA A 104 6.51 -25.24 -5.40
CA ALA A 104 5.92 -26.01 -4.31
C ALA A 104 5.00 -27.08 -4.88
N LEU A 105 4.14 -26.73 -5.84
CA LEU A 105 3.23 -27.66 -6.50
C LEU A 105 3.96 -28.88 -7.09
N ALA A 106 5.12 -28.68 -7.73
CA ALA A 106 5.93 -29.76 -8.29
C ALA A 106 6.55 -30.72 -7.23
N ARG A 107 6.54 -30.32 -5.96
CA ARG A 107 7.04 -31.13 -4.82
C ARG A 107 5.93 -31.86 -4.08
N GLU A 108 4.69 -31.43 -4.27
CA GLU A 108 3.52 -32.03 -3.65
C GLU A 108 3.15 -33.30 -4.41
N ALA A 109 2.92 -34.37 -3.65
CA ALA A 109 2.46 -35.64 -4.23
C ALA A 109 0.93 -35.56 -4.41
N GLY A 110 0.47 -35.33 -5.63
CA GLY A 110 -0.95 -35.29 -5.92
C GLY A 110 -1.30 -34.55 -7.20
N GLU A 111 -2.48 -34.78 -7.70
CA GLU A 111 -2.98 -34.10 -8.90
C GLU A 111 -3.77 -32.82 -8.56
N GLU A 112 -4.16 -32.62 -7.31
CA GLU A 112 -4.93 -31.44 -6.86
C GLU A 112 -4.02 -30.32 -6.41
N ALA A 113 -4.22 -29.12 -7.00
CA ALA A 113 -3.39 -27.94 -6.75
C ALA A 113 -3.83 -27.12 -5.53
N GLY A 114 -5.04 -27.33 -5.00
CA GLY A 114 -5.65 -26.49 -3.98
C GLY A 114 -6.14 -25.13 -4.53
N PHE A 115 -7.19 -24.58 -3.92
CA PHE A 115 -7.86 -23.38 -4.43
C PHE A 115 -6.94 -22.14 -4.50
N GLY A 116 -5.95 -22.02 -3.64
CA GLY A 116 -4.99 -20.88 -3.62
C GLY A 116 -4.11 -20.77 -4.87
N ARG A 117 -4.15 -21.77 -5.75
CA ARG A 117 -3.45 -21.78 -7.03
C ARG A 117 -4.39 -21.67 -8.24
N PHE A 118 -5.57 -21.14 -8.04
CA PHE A 118 -6.48 -20.83 -9.14
C PHE A 118 -5.94 -19.62 -9.92
N TYR A 119 -4.97 -19.87 -10.83
CA TYR A 119 -4.34 -18.81 -11.62
C TYR A 119 -5.07 -18.62 -12.95
N SER A 120 -5.86 -17.56 -13.08
CA SER A 120 -6.70 -17.28 -14.25
C SER A 120 -5.92 -16.95 -15.53
N CYS A 121 -4.60 -16.94 -15.46
CA CYS A 121 -3.73 -16.81 -16.63
C CYS A 121 -3.55 -18.11 -17.42
N ASN A 122 -3.91 -19.30 -16.86
CA ASN A 122 -3.94 -20.58 -17.58
C ASN A 122 -4.81 -21.59 -16.80
N VAL A 123 -6.13 -21.39 -16.79
CA VAL A 123 -7.07 -22.25 -16.08
C VAL A 123 -8.33 -22.45 -16.90
N SER A 124 -8.89 -23.68 -16.87
CA SER A 124 -10.18 -23.97 -17.48
C SER A 124 -11.16 -24.58 -16.50
N LEU A 125 -12.46 -24.30 -16.71
CA LEU A 125 -13.56 -24.82 -15.89
C LEU A 125 -14.89 -24.76 -16.66
N ASN A 126 -15.89 -25.45 -16.12
CA ASN A 126 -17.25 -25.41 -16.65
C ASN A 126 -17.82 -23.99 -16.56
N ARG A 127 -18.44 -23.52 -17.66
CA ARG A 127 -19.03 -22.16 -17.73
C ARG A 127 -20.17 -21.97 -16.73
N THR A 128 -21.06 -22.94 -16.63
CA THR A 128 -22.20 -22.85 -15.70
C THR A 128 -21.71 -22.77 -14.27
N PHE A 129 -20.78 -23.63 -13.88
CA PHE A 129 -20.15 -23.60 -12.55
C PHE A 129 -19.48 -22.25 -12.23
N PHE A 130 -18.78 -21.66 -13.22
CA PHE A 130 -18.19 -20.32 -13.08
C PHE A 130 -19.26 -19.23 -12.87
N LEU A 131 -20.33 -19.24 -13.66
CA LEU A 131 -21.40 -18.24 -13.57
C LEU A 131 -22.23 -18.39 -12.30
N ASP A 132 -22.53 -19.62 -11.86
CA ASP A 132 -23.26 -19.90 -10.62
C ASP A 132 -22.49 -19.47 -9.38
N ALA A 133 -21.14 -19.48 -9.44
CA ALA A 133 -20.28 -18.91 -8.42
C ALA A 133 -20.20 -17.37 -8.45
N GLY A 134 -20.89 -16.71 -9.41
CA GLY A 134 -20.91 -15.25 -9.57
C GLY A 134 -19.73 -14.65 -10.33
N GLY A 135 -18.83 -15.50 -10.88
CA GLY A 135 -17.64 -15.02 -11.60
C GLY A 135 -16.64 -14.28 -10.70
N PHE A 136 -15.79 -13.45 -11.30
CA PHE A 136 -14.84 -12.60 -10.56
C PHE A 136 -15.55 -11.46 -9.83
N ASP A 137 -15.16 -11.18 -8.61
CA ASP A 137 -15.71 -10.10 -7.80
C ASP A 137 -15.14 -8.73 -8.27
N PRO A 138 -16.00 -7.76 -8.61
CA PRO A 138 -15.58 -6.45 -9.14
C PRO A 138 -14.85 -5.57 -8.10
N ASP A 139 -14.92 -5.86 -6.82
CA ASP A 139 -14.19 -5.13 -5.79
C ASP A 139 -12.67 -5.38 -5.88
N PHE A 140 -12.24 -6.43 -6.58
CA PHE A 140 -10.84 -6.67 -6.90
C PHE A 140 -10.50 -6.07 -8.26
N TRP A 141 -9.86 -4.90 -8.24
CA TRP A 141 -9.41 -4.26 -9.47
C TRP A 141 -8.25 -5.01 -10.14
N PHE A 142 -7.27 -5.47 -9.34
CA PHE A 142 -6.09 -6.19 -9.81
C PHE A 142 -5.41 -6.92 -8.65
N ASP A 143 -4.93 -8.15 -8.88
CA ASP A 143 -4.43 -9.11 -7.88
C ASP A 143 -5.51 -9.54 -6.86
N TYR A 144 -5.46 -10.76 -6.42
CA TYR A 144 -6.38 -11.44 -5.47
C TYR A 144 -7.76 -11.80 -6.02
N GLU A 145 -8.19 -11.30 -7.18
CA GLU A 145 -9.44 -11.73 -7.82
C GLU A 145 -9.48 -13.25 -8.10
N ASP A 146 -8.31 -13.81 -8.40
CA ASP A 146 -8.12 -15.26 -8.63
C ASP A 146 -8.29 -16.06 -7.34
N LEU A 147 -7.71 -15.59 -6.24
CA LEU A 147 -7.79 -16.24 -4.94
C LEU A 147 -9.21 -16.20 -4.36
N ASP A 148 -9.88 -15.07 -4.48
CA ASP A 148 -11.27 -14.91 -4.06
C ASP A 148 -12.19 -15.87 -4.83
N LEU A 149 -12.10 -15.88 -6.15
CA LEU A 149 -12.90 -16.80 -6.97
C LEU A 149 -12.55 -18.26 -6.67
N GLY A 150 -11.27 -18.60 -6.56
CA GLY A 150 -10.81 -19.94 -6.20
C GLY A 150 -11.38 -20.41 -4.88
N TRP A 151 -11.45 -19.54 -3.89
CA TRP A 151 -12.08 -19.82 -2.59
C TRP A 151 -13.60 -20.06 -2.73
N ARG A 152 -14.34 -19.19 -3.43
CA ARG A 152 -15.80 -19.33 -3.62
C ARG A 152 -16.15 -20.60 -4.39
N LEU A 153 -15.38 -20.95 -5.42
CA LEU A 153 -15.52 -22.20 -6.15
C LEU A 153 -15.20 -23.41 -5.25
N HIS A 154 -14.17 -23.31 -4.42
CA HIS A 154 -13.82 -24.38 -3.47
C HIS A 154 -14.95 -24.65 -2.46
N GLN A 155 -15.61 -23.59 -1.94
CA GLN A 155 -16.79 -23.74 -1.07
C GLN A 155 -17.96 -24.44 -1.77
N GLN A 156 -18.00 -24.44 -3.11
CA GLN A 156 -18.98 -25.13 -3.94
C GLN A 156 -18.47 -26.49 -4.45
N GLY A 157 -17.39 -27.01 -3.90
CA GLY A 157 -16.87 -28.35 -4.20
C GLY A 157 -15.83 -28.39 -5.34
N MET A 158 -15.25 -27.27 -5.76
CA MET A 158 -14.20 -27.26 -6.80
C MET A 158 -13.05 -28.19 -6.47
N ARG A 159 -12.70 -29.02 -7.44
CA ARG A 159 -11.44 -29.76 -7.48
C ARG A 159 -10.53 -29.13 -8.55
N LEU A 160 -9.46 -28.46 -8.11
CA LEU A 160 -8.49 -27.83 -9.01
C LEU A 160 -7.39 -28.88 -9.35
N LEU A 161 -7.44 -29.42 -10.55
CA LEU A 161 -6.52 -30.45 -11.01
C LEU A 161 -5.36 -29.81 -11.80
N TYR A 162 -4.13 -30.17 -11.47
CA TYR A 162 -2.95 -29.68 -12.17
C TYR A 162 -2.63 -30.54 -13.39
N GLU A 163 -2.50 -29.90 -14.55
CA GLU A 163 -2.09 -30.53 -15.83
C GLU A 163 -0.77 -29.91 -16.30
N PRO A 164 0.37 -30.49 -15.94
CA PRO A 164 1.69 -29.95 -16.26
C PRO A 164 1.98 -29.88 -17.77
N GLY A 165 1.27 -30.69 -18.59
CA GLY A 165 1.40 -30.68 -20.05
C GLY A 165 0.63 -29.55 -20.74
N ALA A 166 -0.24 -28.84 -20.06
CA ALA A 166 -0.97 -27.67 -20.58
C ALA A 166 -0.13 -26.40 -20.37
N VAL A 167 0.89 -26.18 -21.19
CA VAL A 167 1.91 -25.16 -20.97
C VAL A 167 1.59 -23.84 -21.67
N ALA A 168 1.70 -22.73 -20.93
CA ALA A 168 1.74 -21.35 -21.44
C ALA A 168 3.06 -20.67 -21.07
N LEU A 169 3.62 -19.90 -22.02
CA LEU A 169 4.86 -19.15 -21.82
C LEU A 169 4.53 -17.70 -21.52
N HIS A 170 4.94 -17.21 -20.34
CA HIS A 170 4.70 -15.83 -19.90
C HIS A 170 5.75 -14.91 -20.50
N LEU A 171 5.33 -14.02 -21.40
CA LEU A 171 6.17 -13.02 -22.05
C LEU A 171 5.87 -11.63 -21.49
N HIS A 172 6.38 -11.36 -20.29
CA HIS A 172 6.24 -10.07 -19.63
C HIS A 172 7.58 -9.61 -19.06
N ARG A 173 8.05 -8.43 -19.48
CA ARG A 173 9.27 -7.82 -18.95
C ARG A 173 8.95 -6.95 -17.76
N HIS A 174 9.58 -7.26 -16.63
CA HIS A 174 9.47 -6.45 -15.43
C HIS A 174 10.68 -5.53 -15.28
N ASP A 175 10.44 -4.30 -14.85
CA ASP A 175 11.42 -3.42 -14.24
C ASP A 175 11.03 -3.10 -12.79
N LEU A 176 11.91 -2.45 -12.04
CA LEU A 176 11.62 -2.12 -10.65
C LEU A 176 10.43 -1.16 -10.50
N ALA A 177 10.26 -0.22 -11.44
CA ALA A 177 9.16 0.74 -11.38
C ALA A 177 7.80 0.06 -11.66
N SER A 178 7.73 -0.88 -12.60
CA SER A 178 6.53 -1.68 -12.85
C SER A 178 6.19 -2.57 -11.65
N LEU A 179 7.20 -3.16 -11.00
CA LEU A 179 7.00 -3.93 -9.78
C LEU A 179 6.55 -3.06 -8.59
N GLU A 180 7.06 -1.85 -8.45
CA GLU A 180 6.60 -0.91 -7.43
C GLU A 180 5.10 -0.61 -7.60
N ARG A 181 4.64 -0.31 -8.81
CA ARG A 181 3.20 -0.12 -9.12
C ARG A 181 2.38 -1.38 -8.84
N ARG A 182 2.87 -2.54 -9.29
CA ARG A 182 2.20 -3.81 -9.06
C ARG A 182 2.08 -4.15 -7.57
N TYR A 183 3.11 -3.88 -6.77
CA TYR A 183 3.07 -4.12 -5.32
C TYR A 183 2.13 -3.15 -4.61
N ALA A 184 1.99 -1.91 -5.08
CA ALA A 184 0.96 -1.00 -4.58
C ALA A 184 -0.47 -1.54 -4.88
N SER A 185 -0.72 -2.00 -6.11
CA SER A 185 -1.99 -2.63 -6.49
C SER A 185 -2.27 -3.90 -5.67
N ARG A 186 -1.24 -4.74 -5.48
CA ARG A 186 -1.31 -5.95 -4.66
C ARG A 186 -1.68 -5.67 -3.21
N ALA A 187 -1.16 -4.58 -2.64
CA ALA A 187 -1.51 -4.18 -1.28
C ALA A 187 -3.00 -3.85 -1.13
N GLN A 188 -3.59 -3.19 -2.13
CA GLN A 188 -5.02 -2.90 -2.18
C GLN A 188 -5.84 -4.21 -2.28
N GLY A 189 -5.48 -5.10 -3.22
CA GLY A 189 -6.15 -6.41 -3.37
C GLY A 189 -6.03 -7.27 -2.11
N GLU A 190 -4.86 -7.33 -1.48
CA GLU A 190 -4.63 -8.09 -0.24
C GLU A 190 -5.45 -7.51 0.93
N ARG A 191 -5.58 -6.18 1.01
CA ARG A 191 -6.41 -5.52 2.02
C ARG A 191 -7.89 -5.82 1.79
N THR A 192 -8.36 -5.75 0.53
CA THR A 192 -9.74 -6.14 0.16
C THR A 192 -10.02 -7.60 0.54
N MET A 193 -9.08 -8.51 0.25
CA MET A 193 -9.19 -9.92 0.63
C MET A 193 -9.31 -10.10 2.15
N ALA A 194 -8.47 -9.39 2.92
CA ALA A 194 -8.52 -9.44 4.38
C ALA A 194 -9.81 -8.86 4.97
N SER A 195 -10.45 -7.91 4.30
CA SER A 195 -11.72 -7.34 4.75
C SER A 195 -12.93 -8.24 4.45
N LYS A 196 -12.85 -9.07 3.41
CA LYS A 196 -13.94 -9.94 2.96
C LYS A 196 -13.90 -11.35 3.58
N HIS A 197 -12.73 -11.81 4.01
CA HIS A 197 -12.52 -13.20 4.41
C HIS A 197 -11.75 -13.33 5.73
N ASP A 198 -12.43 -13.69 6.80
CA ASP A 198 -11.84 -13.88 8.15
C ASP A 198 -10.73 -14.95 8.20
N TRP A 199 -10.78 -15.95 7.30
CA TRP A 199 -9.76 -17.00 7.22
C TRP A 199 -8.46 -16.52 6.60
N PHE A 200 -8.47 -15.39 5.85
CA PHE A 200 -7.34 -14.93 5.09
C PHE A 200 -6.32 -14.23 5.97
N SER A 201 -5.07 -14.62 5.82
CA SER A 201 -3.93 -13.98 6.49
C SER A 201 -3.07 -13.23 5.46
N PRO A 202 -2.88 -11.91 5.58
CA PRO A 202 -2.18 -11.10 4.60
C PRO A 202 -0.69 -11.48 4.50
N TRP A 203 -0.34 -12.32 3.53
CA TRP A 203 1.00 -12.89 3.42
C TRP A 203 2.06 -11.88 2.95
N PHE A 204 1.72 -11.06 1.94
CA PHE A 204 2.65 -10.03 1.46
C PHE A 204 2.86 -8.93 2.49
N HIS A 205 1.79 -8.48 3.14
CA HIS A 205 1.88 -7.48 4.19
C HIS A 205 2.77 -7.95 5.34
N GLN A 206 2.58 -9.15 5.85
CA GLN A 206 3.41 -9.73 6.91
C GLN A 206 4.87 -9.84 6.48
N ARG A 207 5.14 -10.37 5.29
CA ARG A 207 6.48 -10.54 4.75
C ARG A 207 7.19 -9.21 4.54
N ILE A 208 6.52 -8.24 3.95
CA ILE A 208 7.08 -6.91 3.68
C ILE A 208 7.35 -6.16 4.98
N THR A 209 6.43 -6.18 5.94
CA THR A 209 6.59 -5.54 7.25
C THR A 209 7.78 -6.12 8.00
N ALA A 210 7.92 -7.45 8.02
CA ALA A 210 9.06 -8.12 8.64
C ALA A 210 10.41 -7.72 8.02
N HIS A 211 10.45 -7.50 6.70
CA HIS A 211 11.67 -7.08 6.01
C HIS A 211 11.94 -5.57 6.08
N ALA A 212 10.89 -4.74 6.12
CA ALA A 212 11.03 -3.29 6.22
C ALA A 212 11.69 -2.85 7.54
N GLY A 213 11.40 -3.55 8.65
CA GLY A 213 12.01 -3.32 9.97
C GLY A 213 13.40 -3.95 10.15
N ALA A 214 13.84 -4.80 9.22
CA ALA A 214 15.12 -5.49 9.34
C ALA A 214 16.29 -4.61 8.83
N PRO A 215 17.54 -4.86 9.30
CA PRO A 215 18.72 -4.15 8.80
C PRO A 215 18.82 -4.22 7.27
N SER A 216 19.17 -3.10 6.64
CA SER A 216 19.33 -3.00 5.19
C SER A 216 20.40 -3.95 4.68
N VAL A 217 20.15 -4.56 3.52
CA VAL A 217 21.08 -5.48 2.85
C VAL A 217 21.63 -4.85 1.55
N SER A 218 22.82 -5.27 1.18
CA SER A 218 23.52 -4.74 -0.01
C SER A 218 22.75 -5.05 -1.30
N ARG A 219 22.71 -4.05 -2.21
CA ARG A 219 22.23 -4.20 -3.60
C ARG A 219 23.01 -5.21 -4.46
N ALA A 220 24.10 -5.75 -3.95
CA ALA A 220 24.86 -6.75 -4.65
C ALA A 220 24.22 -8.15 -4.59
N TRP A 221 23.38 -8.45 -3.59
CA TRP A 221 22.82 -9.79 -3.39
C TRP A 221 22.05 -10.34 -4.59
N PRO A 222 21.20 -9.58 -5.31
CA PRO A 222 20.56 -10.06 -6.54
C PRO A 222 21.55 -10.56 -7.61
N ARG A 223 22.75 -9.96 -7.69
CA ARG A 223 23.80 -10.40 -8.61
C ARG A 223 24.58 -11.61 -8.09
N ILE A 224 24.76 -11.70 -6.77
CA ILE A 224 25.47 -12.81 -6.13
C ILE A 224 24.70 -14.12 -6.30
N VAL A 225 23.37 -14.09 -6.20
CA VAL A 225 22.52 -15.28 -6.45
C VAL A 225 22.80 -15.88 -7.83
N ASP A 226 22.94 -15.04 -8.86
CA ASP A 226 23.19 -15.47 -10.23
C ASP A 226 24.53 -16.19 -10.37
N ALA A 227 25.52 -15.82 -9.55
CA ALA A 227 26.86 -16.42 -9.57
C ALA A 227 26.97 -17.74 -8.79
N VAL A 228 25.94 -18.12 -8.01
CA VAL A 228 25.94 -19.37 -7.22
C VAL A 228 25.32 -20.51 -8.01
N PRO A 229 26.07 -21.52 -8.42
CA PRO A 229 25.54 -22.69 -9.14
C PRO A 229 24.50 -23.45 -8.31
N GLU A 230 23.46 -23.98 -8.97
CA GLU A 230 22.35 -24.68 -8.31
C GLU A 230 22.78 -25.91 -7.50
N ARG A 231 23.90 -26.59 -7.89
CA ARG A 231 24.48 -27.72 -7.14
C ARG A 231 24.84 -27.35 -5.69
N PHE A 232 25.11 -26.08 -5.38
CA PHE A 232 25.42 -25.60 -4.02
C PHE A 232 24.15 -25.15 -3.29
N LYS A 233 23.18 -26.06 -3.12
CA LYS A 233 21.81 -25.75 -2.59
C LYS A 233 21.80 -24.92 -1.31
N ALA A 234 22.62 -25.24 -0.31
CA ALA A 234 22.67 -24.54 0.95
C ALA A 234 23.18 -23.08 0.82
N LEU A 235 24.24 -22.88 0.00
CA LEU A 235 24.76 -21.54 -0.27
C LEU A 235 23.77 -20.74 -1.09
N ARG A 236 23.17 -21.36 -2.12
CA ARG A 236 22.16 -20.73 -2.96
C ARG A 236 20.95 -20.26 -2.12
N GLY A 237 20.39 -21.10 -1.26
CA GLY A 237 19.28 -20.72 -0.38
C GLY A 237 19.60 -19.54 0.54
N ARG A 238 20.84 -19.46 1.07
CA ARG A 238 21.28 -18.30 1.88
C ARG A 238 21.41 -17.01 1.05
N THR A 239 21.87 -17.11 -0.18
CA THR A 239 21.99 -15.95 -1.09
C THR A 239 20.63 -15.51 -1.61
N GLU A 240 19.75 -16.44 -1.95
CA GLU A 240 18.35 -16.19 -2.31
C GLU A 240 17.61 -15.44 -1.18
N ALA A 241 17.73 -15.89 0.08
CA ALA A 241 17.10 -15.22 1.22
C ALA A 241 17.56 -13.75 1.41
N ARG A 242 18.85 -13.45 1.13
CA ARG A 242 19.38 -12.09 1.20
C ARG A 242 18.95 -11.23 0.00
N ALA A 243 18.92 -11.81 -1.19
CA ALA A 243 18.43 -11.14 -2.39
C ALA A 243 16.93 -10.84 -2.28
N ASP A 244 16.16 -11.82 -1.77
CA ASP A 244 14.74 -11.61 -1.49
C ASP A 244 14.50 -10.46 -0.53
N ARG A 245 15.23 -10.42 0.60
CA ARG A 245 15.15 -9.31 1.55
C ARG A 245 15.42 -7.97 0.87
N TRP A 246 16.39 -7.89 -0.03
CA TRP A 246 16.68 -6.65 -0.75
C TRP A 246 15.50 -6.21 -1.62
N TYR A 247 14.87 -7.14 -2.38
CA TYR A 247 13.69 -6.84 -3.18
C TYR A 247 12.51 -6.40 -2.30
N GLN A 248 12.25 -7.13 -1.21
CA GLN A 248 11.14 -6.79 -0.29
C GLN A 248 11.35 -5.42 0.36
N GLN A 249 12.56 -5.09 0.79
CA GLN A 249 12.89 -3.74 1.32
C GLN A 249 12.71 -2.65 0.26
N ARG A 250 13.04 -2.93 -0.99
CA ARG A 250 12.87 -1.97 -2.09
C ARG A 250 11.42 -1.71 -2.42
N LEU A 251 10.57 -2.74 -2.34
CA LEU A 251 9.15 -2.69 -2.65
C LEU A 251 8.27 -2.31 -1.44
N ALA A 252 8.85 -2.24 -0.24
CA ALA A 252 8.10 -2.00 0.98
C ALA A 252 7.39 -0.64 1.00
N ALA A 253 8.04 0.43 0.55
CA ALA A 253 7.46 1.77 0.65
C ALA A 253 6.17 1.94 -0.19
N PRO A 254 6.15 1.57 -1.49
CA PRO A 254 4.92 1.66 -2.29
C PRO A 254 3.82 0.69 -1.80
N PHE A 255 4.19 -0.52 -1.37
CA PHE A 255 3.24 -1.48 -0.83
C PHE A 255 2.56 -0.96 0.44
N LEU A 256 3.35 -0.56 1.46
CA LEU A 256 2.81 -0.11 2.74
C LEU A 256 2.01 1.19 2.60
N ALA A 257 2.42 2.10 1.73
CA ALA A 257 1.64 3.30 1.46
C ALA A 257 0.27 2.97 0.86
N ALA A 258 0.20 2.03 -0.08
CA ALA A 258 -1.06 1.61 -0.68
C ALA A 258 -1.94 0.79 0.28
N TRP A 259 -1.33 -0.05 1.13
CA TRP A 259 -2.02 -0.75 2.21
C TRP A 259 -2.66 0.21 3.20
N ASP A 260 -1.88 1.20 3.64
CA ASP A 260 -2.35 2.25 4.54
C ASP A 260 -3.50 3.04 3.90
N GLY A 261 -3.36 3.44 2.64
CA GLY A 261 -4.40 4.17 1.91
C GLY A 261 -5.69 3.38 1.76
N ALA A 262 -5.63 2.09 1.47
CA ALA A 262 -6.81 1.23 1.39
C ALA A 262 -7.51 1.11 2.75
N THR A 263 -6.76 1.05 3.85
CA THR A 263 -7.29 1.04 5.22
C THR A 263 -8.02 2.36 5.54
N GLU A 264 -7.44 3.51 5.18
CA GLU A 264 -8.05 4.83 5.40
C GLU A 264 -9.43 4.93 4.72
N LEU A 265 -9.49 4.51 3.45
CA LEU A 265 -10.73 4.53 2.67
C LEU A 265 -11.79 3.57 3.22
N GLU A 266 -11.41 2.35 3.57
CA GLU A 266 -12.31 1.35 4.16
C GLU A 266 -12.93 1.86 5.47
N GLU A 267 -12.12 2.44 6.34
CA GLU A 267 -12.59 2.97 7.62
C GLU A 267 -13.53 4.17 7.41
N LEU A 268 -13.22 5.10 6.49
CA LEU A 268 -14.11 6.22 6.19
C LEU A 268 -15.47 5.75 5.68
N ARG A 269 -15.46 4.80 4.71
CA ARG A 269 -16.71 4.21 4.18
C ARG A 269 -17.53 3.53 5.26
N ALA A 270 -16.88 2.78 6.15
CA ALA A 270 -17.56 2.08 7.23
C ALA A 270 -18.09 3.02 8.31
N TYR A 271 -17.44 4.16 8.55
CA TYR A 271 -17.88 5.18 9.50
C TYR A 271 -19.10 5.95 8.98
N LEU A 272 -19.04 6.39 7.73
CA LEU A 272 -20.10 7.20 7.12
C LEU A 272 -21.29 6.34 6.62
N GLY A 273 -21.07 5.04 6.33
CA GLY A 273 -22.14 4.15 5.85
C GLY A 273 -22.82 4.68 4.59
N GLU A 274 -24.13 4.89 4.66
CA GLU A 274 -24.95 5.40 3.55
C GLU A 274 -24.66 6.89 3.23
N ASP A 275 -24.09 7.66 4.15
CA ASP A 275 -23.72 9.08 3.94
C ASP A 275 -22.38 9.23 3.20
N TYR A 276 -21.69 8.13 2.90
CA TYR A 276 -20.45 8.17 2.15
C TYR A 276 -20.70 8.61 0.70
N ASP A 277 -19.94 9.61 0.26
CA ASP A 277 -20.00 10.13 -1.10
C ASP A 277 -18.62 10.13 -1.76
N GLN A 278 -18.45 9.29 -2.78
CA GLN A 278 -17.22 9.17 -3.54
C GLN A 278 -16.83 10.49 -4.22
N SER A 279 -17.78 11.33 -4.62
CA SER A 279 -17.49 12.60 -5.28
C SER A 279 -16.79 13.58 -4.35
N LYS A 280 -17.16 13.59 -3.05
CA LYS A 280 -16.49 14.38 -2.00
C LYS A 280 -15.03 13.98 -1.82
N LEU A 281 -14.72 12.66 -1.93
CA LEU A 281 -13.35 12.21 -1.84
C LEU A 281 -12.51 12.63 -3.07
N VAL A 282 -13.11 12.61 -4.27
CA VAL A 282 -12.41 12.98 -5.50
C VAL A 282 -12.16 14.49 -5.59
N HIS A 283 -13.13 15.29 -5.16
CA HIS A 283 -13.10 16.75 -5.24
C HIS A 283 -12.82 17.42 -3.87
N HIS A 284 -12.27 16.67 -2.91
CA HIS A 284 -12.11 17.08 -1.51
C HIS A 284 -11.51 18.47 -1.37
N ARG A 285 -10.44 18.80 -2.10
CA ARG A 285 -9.69 20.04 -1.96
C ARG A 285 -10.53 21.27 -2.32
N ASP A 286 -11.13 21.26 -3.52
CA ASP A 286 -11.94 22.40 -3.98
C ASP A 286 -13.14 22.63 -3.06
N MET A 287 -13.79 21.54 -2.63
CA MET A 287 -14.94 21.60 -1.74
C MET A 287 -14.58 22.10 -0.33
N VAL A 288 -13.43 21.71 0.20
CA VAL A 288 -12.93 22.20 1.50
C VAL A 288 -12.57 23.68 1.44
N ASP A 289 -11.90 24.12 0.37
CA ASP A 289 -11.56 25.53 0.17
C ASP A 289 -12.83 26.41 0.07
N ASP A 290 -13.87 25.92 -0.62
CA ASP A 290 -15.17 26.60 -0.73
C ASP A 290 -15.90 26.66 0.62
N GLU A 291 -15.93 25.56 1.39
CA GLU A 291 -16.56 25.52 2.73
C GLU A 291 -15.82 26.42 3.71
N ALA A 292 -14.49 26.39 3.70
CA ALA A 292 -13.66 27.24 4.56
C ALA A 292 -13.84 28.74 4.25
N ALA A 293 -13.95 29.11 2.96
CA ALA A 293 -14.21 30.48 2.55
C ALA A 293 -15.62 30.98 2.96
N ALA A 294 -16.59 30.08 3.10
CA ALA A 294 -17.96 30.38 3.53
C ALA A 294 -18.11 30.37 5.06
N ALA A 295 -17.16 29.81 5.81
CA ALA A 295 -17.21 29.77 7.27
C ALA A 295 -17.01 31.17 7.88
N PRO A 296 -17.60 31.45 9.07
CA PRO A 296 -17.43 32.72 9.75
C PRO A 296 -15.95 33.03 10.09
N ASP A 297 -15.21 32.04 10.45
CA ASP A 297 -13.77 32.07 10.71
C ASP A 297 -13.16 30.67 10.56
N GLU A 298 -11.83 30.60 10.46
CA GLU A 298 -11.07 29.38 10.32
C GLU A 298 -11.27 28.41 11.50
N HIS A 299 -11.42 28.94 12.70
CA HIS A 299 -11.64 28.14 13.92
C HIS A 299 -12.98 27.42 13.88
N GLY A 300 -14.04 28.13 13.45
CA GLY A 300 -15.38 27.55 13.24
C GLY A 300 -15.38 26.45 12.19
N PHE A 301 -14.65 26.63 11.09
CA PHE A 301 -14.49 25.62 10.05
C PHE A 301 -13.93 24.30 10.62
N TYR A 302 -12.75 24.33 11.29
CA TYR A 302 -12.14 23.11 11.84
C TYR A 302 -12.99 22.40 12.91
N ARG A 303 -13.88 23.15 13.60
CA ARG A 303 -14.75 22.57 14.64
C ARG A 303 -15.98 21.89 14.10
N THR A 304 -16.45 22.25 12.91
CA THR A 304 -17.76 21.80 12.41
C THR A 304 -17.73 21.04 11.09
N SER A 305 -16.66 21.18 10.28
CA SER A 305 -16.60 20.59 8.96
C SER A 305 -16.57 19.06 9.01
N GLU A 306 -17.59 18.42 8.41
CA GLU A 306 -17.59 16.98 8.11
C GLU A 306 -16.88 16.68 6.78
N LEU A 307 -16.86 17.67 5.87
CA LEU A 307 -16.18 17.55 4.60
C LEU A 307 -14.66 17.41 4.78
N TYR A 308 -14.12 17.99 5.84
CA TYR A 308 -12.71 17.88 6.21
C TYR A 308 -12.28 16.42 6.51
N LEU A 309 -13.21 15.51 6.85
CA LEU A 309 -12.92 14.07 6.97
C LEU A 309 -12.45 13.49 5.65
N TYR A 310 -13.05 13.89 4.53
CA TYR A 310 -12.67 13.43 3.19
C TYR A 310 -11.30 13.95 2.80
N ASP A 311 -11.00 15.22 3.09
CA ASP A 311 -9.71 15.83 2.80
C ASP A 311 -8.58 15.16 3.58
N LEU A 312 -8.74 15.02 4.90
CA LEU A 312 -7.75 14.34 5.75
C LEU A 312 -7.57 12.88 5.35
N THR A 313 -8.64 12.19 4.94
CA THR A 313 -8.55 10.80 4.46
C THR A 313 -7.82 10.73 3.13
N ALA A 314 -8.15 11.57 2.15
CA ALA A 314 -7.46 11.63 0.86
C ALA A 314 -5.97 11.93 1.03
N PHE A 315 -5.64 12.83 1.96
CA PHE A 315 -4.27 13.17 2.29
C PHE A 315 -3.53 11.99 2.95
N ALA A 316 -4.16 11.30 3.90
CA ALA A 316 -3.61 10.10 4.53
C ALA A 316 -3.38 8.97 3.51
N MET A 317 -4.32 8.77 2.57
CA MET A 317 -4.21 7.80 1.47
C MET A 317 -3.01 8.07 0.55
N SER A 318 -2.58 9.32 0.41
CA SER A 318 -1.42 9.69 -0.41
C SER A 318 -0.09 9.11 0.11
N GLY A 319 -0.03 8.76 1.40
CA GLY A 319 1.18 8.25 2.07
C GLY A 319 2.31 9.28 2.21
N ILE A 320 2.06 10.56 1.90
CA ILE A 320 3.07 11.63 1.87
C ILE A 320 3.79 11.80 3.22
N LYS A 321 3.11 11.53 4.35
CA LYS A 321 3.68 11.62 5.70
C LYS A 321 4.53 10.40 6.12
N ALA A 322 4.55 9.31 5.35
CA ALA A 322 5.31 8.11 5.70
C ALA A 322 6.84 8.38 5.93
N PRO A 323 7.52 9.24 5.17
CA PRO A 323 8.91 9.63 5.48
C PRO A 323 9.07 10.39 6.80
N TYR A 324 8.05 11.18 7.20
CA TYR A 324 8.07 11.93 8.46
C TYR A 324 7.96 10.98 9.65
N ARG A 325 7.03 10.01 9.60
CA ARG A 325 6.92 8.95 10.62
C ARG A 325 8.22 8.15 10.75
N ARG A 326 8.86 7.77 9.63
CA ARG A 326 10.18 7.09 9.67
C ARG A 326 11.28 7.93 10.32
N ALA A 327 11.31 9.23 10.05
CA ALA A 327 12.26 10.13 10.70
C ALA A 327 11.99 10.23 12.21
N LEU A 328 10.72 10.41 12.62
CA LEU A 328 10.30 10.42 14.02
C LEU A 328 10.73 9.14 14.75
N THR A 329 10.35 7.97 14.23
CA THR A 329 10.65 6.68 14.84
C THR A 329 12.15 6.38 14.92
N SER A 330 12.97 6.91 13.99
CA SER A 330 14.44 6.78 14.04
C SER A 330 15.10 7.53 15.20
N LEU A 331 14.38 8.46 15.84
CA LEU A 331 14.84 9.26 16.97
C LEU A 331 14.39 8.69 18.33
N LEU A 332 13.50 7.70 18.32
CA LEU A 332 12.83 7.18 19.50
C LEU A 332 13.24 5.75 19.80
N THR A 333 13.15 5.38 21.06
CA THR A 333 13.24 3.98 21.48
C THR A 333 11.89 3.29 21.29
N PRO A 334 11.84 1.98 21.00
CA PRO A 334 10.59 1.22 20.97
C PRO A 334 9.78 1.42 22.26
N GLY A 335 8.47 1.62 22.14
CA GLY A 335 7.58 1.84 23.28
C GLY A 335 7.59 3.27 23.87
N ALA A 336 8.30 4.22 23.26
CA ALA A 336 8.29 5.62 23.68
C ALA A 336 6.86 6.19 23.70
N ARG A 337 6.63 7.16 24.60
CA ARG A 337 5.36 7.87 24.73
C ARG A 337 5.35 9.10 23.84
N VAL A 338 4.44 9.14 22.87
CA VAL A 338 4.41 10.13 21.79
C VAL A 338 3.09 10.89 21.81
N LEU A 339 3.14 12.21 21.63
CA LEU A 339 1.98 13.07 21.45
C LEU A 339 1.82 13.43 19.98
N ASP A 340 0.67 13.10 19.40
CA ASP A 340 0.20 13.55 18.09
C ASP A 340 -0.62 14.82 18.28
N TYR A 341 -0.03 15.99 18.00
CA TYR A 341 -0.61 17.30 18.29
C TYR A 341 -1.19 17.93 17.03
N GLY A 342 -2.48 18.23 17.02
CA GLY A 342 -3.25 18.55 15.82
C GLY A 342 -3.50 17.27 15.01
N CYS A 343 -3.94 16.21 15.68
CA CYS A 343 -3.94 14.86 15.13
C CYS A 343 -4.99 14.63 14.01
N GLY A 344 -6.00 15.51 13.88
CA GLY A 344 -7.10 15.34 12.95
C GLY A 344 -7.79 13.98 13.11
N ILE A 345 -7.82 13.18 12.05
CA ILE A 345 -8.36 11.81 12.06
C ILE A 345 -7.39 10.76 12.64
N GLY A 346 -6.23 11.18 13.16
CA GLY A 346 -5.28 10.35 13.88
C GLY A 346 -4.47 9.35 13.04
N SER A 347 -4.44 9.48 11.72
CA SER A 347 -3.83 8.47 10.84
C SER A 347 -2.36 8.19 11.13
N ASP A 348 -1.55 9.21 11.46
CA ASP A 348 -0.14 9.03 11.79
C ASP A 348 0.05 8.35 13.15
N GLY A 349 -0.70 8.78 14.16
CA GLY A 349 -0.65 8.20 15.51
C GLY A 349 -1.15 6.75 15.55
N LEU A 350 -2.20 6.41 14.79
CA LEU A 350 -2.69 5.04 14.67
C LEU A 350 -1.63 4.11 14.09
N ARG A 351 -0.84 4.56 13.11
CA ARG A 351 0.30 3.78 12.57
C ARG A 351 1.43 3.62 13.58
N LEU A 352 1.66 4.62 14.43
CA LEU A 352 2.65 4.50 15.52
C LEU A 352 2.18 3.51 16.60
N LEU A 353 0.88 3.46 16.93
CA LEU A 353 0.29 2.44 17.81
C LEU A 353 0.52 1.03 17.27
N GLU A 354 0.27 0.80 15.97
CA GLU A 354 0.45 -0.50 15.31
C GLU A 354 1.90 -1.03 15.40
N VAL A 355 2.88 -0.14 15.43
CA VAL A 355 4.30 -0.50 15.56
C VAL A 355 4.83 -0.42 16.99
N GLY A 356 3.92 -0.32 17.98
CA GLY A 356 4.21 -0.51 19.41
C GLY A 356 4.65 0.74 20.17
N TYR A 357 4.40 1.95 19.65
CA TYR A 357 4.54 3.18 20.42
C TYR A 357 3.31 3.43 21.30
N ARG A 358 3.47 4.16 22.39
CA ARG A 358 2.36 4.62 23.24
C ARG A 358 1.96 6.02 22.78
N VAL A 359 0.85 6.15 22.09
CA VAL A 359 0.41 7.41 21.48
C VAL A 359 -0.73 8.01 22.30
N ALA A 360 -0.64 9.31 22.52
CA ALA A 360 -1.76 10.16 22.91
C ALA A 360 -2.04 11.14 21.76
N PHE A 361 -3.28 11.47 21.56
CA PHE A 361 -3.75 12.39 20.52
C PHE A 361 -4.20 13.70 21.16
N ALA A 362 -4.03 14.80 20.46
CA ALA A 362 -4.57 16.09 20.89
C ALA A 362 -5.13 16.86 19.69
N ASP A 363 -6.38 17.25 19.76
CA ASP A 363 -7.07 18.09 18.78
C ASP A 363 -8.29 18.74 19.44
N TYR A 364 -8.97 19.63 18.73
CA TYR A 364 -10.26 20.15 19.18
C TYR A 364 -11.35 19.08 19.16
N GLU A 365 -12.39 19.23 19.99
CA GLU A 365 -13.57 18.37 19.87
C GLU A 365 -14.34 18.73 18.59
N ASN A 366 -14.28 17.85 17.59
CA ASN A 366 -14.77 18.09 16.24
C ASN A 366 -15.14 16.76 15.53
N PRO A 367 -15.66 16.79 14.29
CA PRO A 367 -15.93 15.56 13.51
C PRO A 367 -14.72 14.62 13.39
N SER A 368 -13.50 15.16 13.24
CA SER A 368 -12.28 14.37 13.10
C SER A 368 -11.96 13.58 14.36
N THR A 369 -12.06 14.17 15.54
CA THR A 369 -11.83 13.47 16.82
C THR A 369 -12.93 12.46 17.14
N ARG A 370 -14.18 12.69 16.74
CA ARG A 370 -15.26 11.68 16.82
C ARG A 370 -14.97 10.49 15.94
N TYR A 371 -14.52 10.72 14.70
CA TYR A 371 -14.08 9.66 13.80
C TYR A 371 -12.86 8.91 14.35
N LEU A 372 -11.87 9.60 14.93
CA LEU A 372 -10.71 8.95 15.57
C LEU A 372 -11.13 8.04 16.73
N ARG A 373 -12.08 8.43 17.58
CA ARG A 373 -12.61 7.55 18.64
C ARG A 373 -13.22 6.27 18.06
N TRP A 374 -14.05 6.40 17.04
CA TRP A 374 -14.62 5.25 16.35
C TRP A 374 -13.52 4.36 15.72
N ARG A 375 -12.47 4.93 15.14
CA ARG A 375 -11.33 4.17 14.59
C ARG A 375 -10.60 3.38 15.67
N LEU A 376 -10.36 3.97 16.84
CA LEU A 376 -9.72 3.29 17.97
C LEU A 376 -10.57 2.12 18.46
N GLU A 377 -11.88 2.30 18.61
CA GLU A 377 -12.81 1.22 19.00
C GLU A 377 -12.82 0.10 17.97
N ARG A 378 -12.96 0.42 16.68
CA ARG A 378 -12.94 -0.55 15.58
C ARG A 378 -11.65 -1.37 15.56
N ARG A 379 -10.51 -0.73 15.81
CA ARG A 379 -9.18 -1.38 15.86
C ARG A 379 -8.89 -2.06 17.20
N ARG A 380 -9.81 -1.99 18.16
CA ARG A 380 -9.61 -2.50 19.53
C ARG A 380 -8.33 -1.95 20.17
N SER A 381 -8.02 -0.71 19.86
CA SER A 381 -6.87 0.05 20.39
C SER A 381 -7.33 1.02 21.44
N SER A 382 -6.49 1.28 22.44
CA SER A 382 -6.74 2.26 23.50
C SER A 382 -5.69 3.35 23.46
N ALA A 383 -6.12 4.61 23.42
CA ALA A 383 -5.25 5.77 23.52
C ALA A 383 -6.01 6.95 24.12
N GLU A 384 -5.27 7.86 24.77
CA GLU A 384 -5.84 9.11 25.30
C GLU A 384 -6.04 10.10 24.16
N ILE A 385 -7.18 10.81 24.16
CA ILE A 385 -7.48 11.93 23.26
C ILE A 385 -7.75 13.16 24.11
N TYR A 386 -6.89 14.16 24.00
CA TYR A 386 -6.99 15.41 24.72
C TYR A 386 -7.64 16.48 23.86
N ASP A 387 -8.54 17.27 24.47
CA ASP A 387 -9.13 18.46 23.83
C ASP A 387 -8.14 19.63 23.97
N LEU A 388 -7.83 20.30 22.87
CA LEU A 388 -6.95 21.49 22.86
C LEU A 388 -7.55 22.72 23.54
N ASP A 389 -8.85 22.72 23.83
CA ASP A 389 -9.49 23.73 24.69
C ASP A 389 -9.24 23.48 26.18
N ALA A 390 -8.72 22.29 26.52
CA ALA A 390 -8.36 21.91 27.88
C ALA A 390 -6.83 21.77 28.03
N GLU A 391 -6.38 21.49 29.26
CA GLU A 391 -4.96 21.28 29.54
C GLU A 391 -4.49 19.93 28.98
N VAL A 392 -3.55 19.96 28.03
CA VAL A 392 -2.84 18.76 27.55
C VAL A 392 -1.67 18.49 28.45
N PRO A 393 -1.52 17.29 29.06
CA PRO A 393 -0.42 16.97 29.96
C PRO A 393 0.93 16.92 29.25
N GLY A 394 2.00 17.03 30.04
CA GLY A 394 3.38 16.87 29.60
C GLY A 394 3.93 15.45 29.84
N GLY A 395 5.26 15.31 29.72
CA GLY A 395 5.98 14.07 30.04
C GLY A 395 6.03 13.09 28.87
N PHE A 396 5.92 13.57 27.63
CA PHE A 396 6.12 12.77 26.43
C PHE A 396 7.60 12.71 26.03
N ASP A 397 8.02 11.58 25.47
CA ASP A 397 9.36 11.43 24.89
C ASP A 397 9.48 12.28 23.61
N ALA A 398 8.39 12.36 22.83
CA ALA A 398 8.27 13.26 21.70
C ALA A 398 6.85 13.81 21.54
N ALA A 399 6.75 15.04 21.03
CA ALA A 399 5.54 15.59 20.44
C ALA A 399 5.81 15.90 18.98
N TYR A 400 4.88 15.55 18.11
CA TYR A 400 4.96 15.92 16.71
C TYR A 400 3.67 16.58 16.24
N ALA A 401 3.84 17.44 15.24
CA ALA A 401 2.73 18.10 14.54
C ALA A 401 3.07 18.11 13.04
N PHE A 402 2.35 17.34 12.25
CA PHE A 402 2.55 17.22 10.81
C PHE A 402 1.42 17.90 10.05
N ASP A 403 1.79 18.94 9.28
CA ASP A 403 0.87 19.84 8.56
C ASP A 403 -0.13 20.49 9.51
N VAL A 404 0.39 21.18 10.53
CA VAL A 404 -0.39 21.86 11.57
C VAL A 404 0.13 23.26 11.86
N ILE A 405 1.45 23.46 11.95
CA ILE A 405 2.06 24.72 12.39
C ILE A 405 1.75 25.88 11.44
N GLU A 406 1.48 25.62 10.16
CA GLU A 406 1.07 26.59 9.15
C GLU A 406 -0.34 27.16 9.37
N HIS A 407 -1.12 26.57 10.26
CA HIS A 407 -2.44 27.06 10.69
C HIS A 407 -2.37 27.87 11.99
N ALA A 408 -1.20 27.91 12.66
CA ALA A 408 -1.03 28.63 13.91
C ALA A 408 -0.90 30.15 13.67
N ASP A 409 -1.58 30.97 14.49
CA ASP A 409 -1.43 32.44 14.47
C ASP A 409 -0.01 32.89 14.81
N ASP A 410 0.59 32.25 15.83
CA ASP A 410 1.99 32.45 16.22
C ASP A 410 2.73 31.10 16.24
N PRO A 411 3.59 30.81 15.23
CA PRO A 411 4.33 29.59 15.15
C PRO A 411 5.32 29.39 16.32
N PHE A 412 5.81 30.44 16.96
CA PHE A 412 6.70 30.31 18.11
C PHE A 412 5.96 30.02 19.40
N ALA A 413 4.76 30.57 19.59
CA ALA A 413 3.87 30.19 20.70
C ALA A 413 3.47 28.70 20.53
N PHE A 414 3.15 28.26 19.32
CA PHE A 414 2.87 26.87 19.00
C PHE A 414 4.05 25.93 19.34
N LEU A 415 5.26 26.29 18.95
CA LEU A 415 6.45 25.49 19.28
C LEU A 415 6.71 25.46 20.80
N ALA A 416 6.55 26.57 21.50
CA ALA A 416 6.67 26.64 22.97
C ALA A 416 5.66 25.73 23.66
N GLU A 417 4.50 25.55 23.06
CA GLU A 417 3.45 24.64 23.56
C GLU A 417 3.91 23.17 23.47
N LEU A 418 4.47 22.74 22.33
CA LEU A 418 5.03 21.40 22.19
C LEU A 418 6.25 21.17 23.09
N GLU A 419 7.10 22.18 23.24
CA GLU A 419 8.30 22.15 24.06
C GLU A 419 8.03 21.95 25.56
N ARG A 420 6.90 22.47 26.05
CA ARG A 420 6.48 22.22 27.45
C ARG A 420 6.05 20.79 27.68
N ARG A 421 5.62 20.04 26.64
CA ARG A 421 5.02 18.72 26.77
C ARG A 421 5.97 17.57 26.52
N ALA A 422 7.00 17.77 25.70
CA ALA A 422 7.83 16.68 25.23
C ALA A 422 9.34 16.99 25.26
N VAL A 423 10.17 15.95 25.35
CA VAL A 423 11.64 16.04 25.29
C VAL A 423 12.13 16.34 23.88
N ILE A 424 11.46 15.78 22.86
CA ILE A 424 11.75 15.99 21.43
C ILE A 424 10.53 16.60 20.76
N VAL A 425 10.75 17.66 19.99
CA VAL A 425 9.73 18.27 19.13
C VAL A 425 10.03 17.96 17.67
N VAL A 426 9.01 17.53 16.92
CA VAL A 426 9.12 17.22 15.49
C VAL A 426 7.99 17.92 14.74
N VAL A 427 8.36 18.81 13.82
CA VAL A 427 7.40 19.54 12.97
C VAL A 427 7.87 19.53 11.51
N ASN A 428 6.94 19.59 10.58
CA ASN A 428 7.25 19.95 9.22
C ASN A 428 6.82 21.39 8.93
N LEU A 429 7.59 22.10 8.15
CA LEU A 429 7.37 23.49 7.77
C LEU A 429 7.15 23.54 6.26
N LEU A 430 6.00 24.01 5.82
CA LEU A 430 5.69 24.12 4.39
C LEU A 430 6.15 25.46 3.81
N GLU A 431 6.86 25.40 2.67
CA GLU A 431 7.07 26.59 1.84
C GLU A 431 5.79 26.84 1.03
N PRO A 432 5.23 28.06 1.06
CA PRO A 432 4.05 28.38 0.28
C PRO A 432 4.35 28.31 -1.23
N VAL A 433 3.38 27.78 -1.99
CA VAL A 433 3.46 27.74 -3.46
C VAL A 433 2.20 28.33 -4.07
N PRO A 434 2.27 28.87 -5.31
CA PRO A 434 1.08 29.36 -6.02
C PRO A 434 0.01 28.26 -6.12
N GLY A 435 -1.22 28.56 -5.74
CA GLY A 435 -2.35 27.61 -5.73
C GLY A 435 -2.43 26.76 -4.48
N ASP A 436 -1.70 27.09 -3.42
CA ASP A 436 -1.94 26.52 -2.08
C ASP A 436 -3.29 26.99 -1.51
N THR A 437 -3.83 26.23 -0.56
CA THR A 437 -5.04 26.62 0.16
C THR A 437 -4.82 27.94 0.92
N ALA A 438 -5.87 28.76 1.00
CA ALA A 438 -5.86 30.00 1.77
C ALA A 438 -5.69 29.79 3.28
N LEU A 439 -5.92 28.56 3.75
CA LEU A 439 -5.73 28.17 5.15
C LEU A 439 -4.27 28.09 5.58
N HIS A 440 -3.30 27.99 4.63
CA HIS A 440 -1.89 27.93 4.95
C HIS A 440 -1.25 29.32 5.08
N ARG A 441 -0.74 29.63 6.25
CA ARG A 441 -0.01 30.86 6.51
C ARG A 441 1.47 30.74 6.18
N PRO A 442 2.13 31.78 5.62
CA PRO A 442 3.57 31.78 5.39
C PRO A 442 4.34 31.63 6.70
N LEU A 443 5.20 30.65 6.79
CA LEU A 443 6.03 30.37 7.97
C LEU A 443 7.39 31.10 7.90
N PRO A 444 7.91 31.63 9.02
CA PRO A 444 9.26 32.20 9.10
C PRO A 444 10.32 31.07 9.20
N ILE A 445 10.42 30.22 8.18
CA ILE A 445 11.19 28.97 8.18
C ILE A 445 12.61 29.17 8.66
N ALA A 446 13.34 30.20 8.17
CA ALA A 446 14.71 30.46 8.59
C ALA A 446 14.85 30.81 10.08
N ALA A 447 13.83 31.47 10.67
CA ALA A 447 13.82 31.79 12.10
C ALA A 447 13.52 30.53 12.94
N ILE A 448 12.59 29.69 12.49
CA ILE A 448 12.27 28.42 13.16
C ILE A 448 13.48 27.46 13.10
N LEU A 449 14.19 27.37 11.97
CA LEU A 449 15.40 26.57 11.85
C LEU A 449 16.52 27.07 12.80
N ARG A 450 16.69 28.40 12.94
CA ARG A 450 17.62 28.96 13.93
C ARG A 450 17.22 28.61 15.36
N HIS A 451 15.94 28.69 15.70
CA HIS A 451 15.40 28.30 17.01
C HIS A 451 15.73 26.82 17.32
N ALA A 452 15.37 25.91 16.42
CA ALA A 452 15.63 24.47 16.52
C ALA A 452 17.15 24.16 16.65
N THR A 453 17.99 24.87 15.87
CA THR A 453 19.44 24.73 15.93
C THR A 453 20.00 25.15 17.29
N GLY A 454 19.54 26.27 17.83
CA GLY A 454 19.93 26.76 19.16
C GLY A 454 19.53 25.84 20.31
N ARG A 455 18.46 25.05 20.17
CA ARG A 455 18.00 24.07 21.15
C ARG A 455 18.62 22.67 20.99
N GLY A 456 19.26 22.39 19.88
CA GLY A 456 19.93 21.10 19.60
C GLY A 456 19.17 20.28 18.57
N LEU A 457 19.45 20.62 17.30
CA LEU A 457 18.87 19.95 16.13
C LEU A 457 19.26 18.47 16.09
N LEU A 458 18.27 17.59 15.97
CA LEU A 458 18.41 16.13 15.89
C LEU A 458 18.24 15.62 14.47
N HIS A 459 17.29 16.22 13.71
CA HIS A 459 17.01 15.87 12.33
C HIS A 459 16.61 17.11 11.55
N TYR A 460 17.09 17.18 10.30
CA TYR A 460 16.63 18.13 9.29
C TYR A 460 16.67 17.46 7.93
N ARG A 461 15.57 17.55 7.19
CA ARG A 461 15.51 17.16 5.78
C ARG A 461 14.37 17.87 5.08
N ARG A 462 14.63 18.30 3.83
CA ARG A 462 13.61 18.82 2.92
C ARG A 462 13.02 17.67 2.11
N TYR A 463 11.71 17.58 2.10
CA TYR A 463 10.94 16.59 1.35
C TYR A 463 10.09 17.28 0.28
N TYR A 464 9.87 16.60 -0.83
CA TYR A 464 8.98 17.04 -1.91
C TYR A 464 9.27 18.46 -2.41
N GLY A 465 10.50 18.92 -2.29
CA GLY A 465 10.94 20.25 -2.72
C GLY A 465 10.44 21.41 -1.86
N ARG A 466 9.51 21.20 -0.87
CA ARG A 466 8.87 22.29 -0.11
C ARG A 466 8.65 22.05 1.37
N SER A 467 8.70 20.84 1.85
CA SER A 467 8.42 20.52 3.24
C SER A 467 9.71 20.26 4.02
N HIS A 468 9.98 21.07 5.04
CA HIS A 468 11.15 20.98 5.90
C HIS A 468 10.80 20.23 7.17
N LEU A 469 11.16 18.94 7.27
CA LEU A 469 11.02 18.19 8.51
C LEU A 469 12.16 18.54 9.46
N VAL A 470 11.81 19.00 10.66
CA VAL A 470 12.72 19.48 11.69
C VAL A 470 12.43 18.71 12.99
N ALA A 471 13.47 18.13 13.61
CA ALA A 471 13.38 17.59 14.95
C ALA A 471 14.49 18.15 15.84
N TYR A 472 14.14 18.54 17.05
CA TYR A 472 15.06 19.15 18.01
C TYR A 472 14.68 18.85 19.45
N ARG A 473 15.59 19.12 20.41
CA ARG A 473 15.32 18.95 21.84
C ARG A 473 14.59 20.18 22.40
N SER A 474 13.57 19.98 23.21
CA SER A 474 12.83 21.06 23.89
C SER A 474 13.70 21.80 24.90
N ALA A 475 14.47 21.06 25.71
CA ALA A 475 15.46 21.67 26.59
C ALA A 475 16.75 21.90 25.81
N GLY A 476 17.18 23.17 25.71
CA GLY A 476 18.40 23.53 25.01
C GLY A 476 19.62 22.79 25.58
N VAL A 477 20.53 22.38 24.71
CA VAL A 477 21.81 21.74 25.12
C VAL A 477 22.88 22.83 25.21
N PRO A 478 23.40 23.15 26.41
CA PRO A 478 24.42 24.18 26.53
C PRO A 478 25.78 23.73 25.95
N GLY A 479 26.45 24.63 25.20
CA GLY A 479 27.85 24.51 24.85
C GLY A 479 28.16 24.47 23.34
N ALA A 480 29.39 24.84 22.96
CA ALA A 480 29.90 24.93 21.58
C ALA A 480 29.81 23.59 20.79
N GLY A 481 29.87 22.44 21.50
CA GLY A 481 29.74 21.13 20.88
C GLY A 481 28.31 20.80 20.39
N ALA A 482 27.28 21.46 20.92
CA ALA A 482 25.91 21.31 20.44
C ALA A 482 25.71 21.99 19.07
N TRP A 483 26.31 23.17 18.90
CA TRP A 483 26.31 23.89 17.63
C TRP A 483 26.98 23.11 16.50
N ALA A 484 28.14 22.50 16.77
CA ALA A 484 28.85 21.69 15.79
C ALA A 484 28.05 20.44 15.37
N ARG A 485 27.37 19.79 16.32
CA ARG A 485 26.46 18.65 16.01
C ARG A 485 25.25 19.08 15.19
N SER A 486 24.62 20.20 15.54
CA SER A 486 23.49 20.75 14.77
C SER A 486 23.88 21.11 13.35
N LEU A 487 25.06 21.73 13.15
CA LEU A 487 25.61 22.04 11.84
C LEU A 487 25.85 20.77 11.00
N ALA A 488 26.39 19.71 11.61
CA ALA A 488 26.59 18.43 10.93
C ALA A 488 25.27 17.74 10.52
N VAL A 489 24.20 17.89 11.30
CA VAL A 489 22.84 17.41 10.94
C VAL A 489 22.30 18.22 9.76
N TRP A 490 22.43 19.53 9.82
CA TRP A 490 21.96 20.42 8.76
C TRP A 490 22.65 20.16 7.42
N LEU A 491 24.00 20.04 7.41
CA LEU A 491 24.77 19.74 6.20
C LEU A 491 24.38 18.38 5.57
N ARG A 492 24.17 17.36 6.40
CA ARG A 492 23.72 16.03 5.92
C ARG A 492 22.31 16.06 5.35
N GLY A 493 21.41 16.83 5.94
CA GLY A 493 20.03 16.98 5.50
C GLY A 493 19.91 17.75 4.19
N SER A 494 20.69 18.82 4.05
CA SER A 494 20.71 19.66 2.83
C SER A 494 21.32 18.94 1.61
N ALA A 495 22.35 18.09 1.83
CA ALA A 495 23.00 17.32 0.75
C ALA A 495 22.14 16.16 0.20
N ARG A 496 21.08 15.73 0.90
CA ARG A 496 20.18 14.63 0.48
C ARG A 496 18.85 15.10 -0.08
N GLY A 497 18.62 16.39 -0.15
CA GLY A 497 17.40 17.03 -0.64
C GLY A 497 17.56 17.73 -2.00
N ALA A 498 18.72 17.57 -2.66
CA ALA A 498 18.97 18.02 -4.02
C ALA A 498 18.82 16.89 -5.03
#